data_f22d4a5039bc7b5f414ddf367b64f81d
#
_entry.id   f22d4a5039bc7b5f414ddf367b64f81d
#
_cell.length_a   1.000
_cell.length_b   1.000
_cell.length_c   1.000
_cell.angle_alpha   90.00
_cell.angle_beta   90.00
_cell.angle_gamma   90.00
#
_symmetry.space_group_name_H-M   'P 1'
#
loop_
_entity.id
_entity.type
_entity.pdbx_description
1 polymer ?
#
loop_
_entity_poly.entity_id
_entity_poly.type
_entity_poly.pdbx_seq_one_letter_code
_entity_poly.pdbx_strand_id
1 'polypeptide(L)'
;SACERLGKRGRHIITTAVEHHAVLHPFKVLEARGFEVTYLQPDEEGFVSVDTLKAALRPDTILVSVMMVNNETGAVMPIADMIRATRRMSPLALFHTDAVQGFLKIPFKAKTLGADMISISGHKVHGPKGVGALYIRPGLPLPPFIHGGGQEGNFRSGTENLPGICGFAAACEETNAAADIAHMAQLRDLCREKLQQIPGLVLIGKQDAPHIVNLSLPGLRSQGIINCLQTKGIYVSAGSACSKGHRSHVLEALHLPPPSSTALSAFRSRVITPKRMSTRSSKPSLRRSKPSRVNLLHHPFNNPCIGAD
;
A
#
# COMPACT_ATOMS: atom_id res chain seq x y z
N SER A 1 -5.59 -14.96 10.66
CA SER A 1 -7.01 -14.74 11.05
C SER A 1 -7.98 -15.23 9.98
N ALA A 2 -7.96 -14.73 8.71
CA ALA A 2 -8.90 -15.16 7.67
C ALA A 2 -8.82 -16.67 7.38
N CYS A 3 -7.61 -17.20 7.18
CA CYS A 3 -7.37 -18.62 6.95
C CYS A 3 -7.72 -19.50 8.17
N GLU A 4 -7.51 -19.05 9.38
CA GLU A 4 -7.92 -19.75 10.58
C GLU A 4 -9.44 -19.88 10.65
N ARG A 5 -10.17 -18.81 10.32
CA ARG A 5 -11.62 -18.81 10.29
C ARG A 5 -12.18 -19.76 9.24
N LEU A 6 -11.64 -19.73 8.05
CA LEU A 6 -12.20 -20.43 6.89
C LEU A 6 -11.53 -21.76 6.56
N GLY A 7 -10.44 -22.11 7.23
CA GLY A 7 -9.61 -23.29 6.93
C GLY A 7 -10.32 -24.64 7.05
N LYS A 8 -11.50 -24.69 7.73
CA LYS A 8 -12.38 -25.87 7.74
C LYS A 8 -13.29 -25.96 6.50
N ARG A 9 -13.44 -24.88 5.74
CA ARG A 9 -14.29 -24.81 4.54
C ARG A 9 -13.54 -24.97 3.24
N GLY A 10 -12.24 -24.76 3.27
CA GLY A 10 -11.34 -24.88 2.12
C GLY A 10 -9.91 -24.58 2.53
N ARG A 11 -8.97 -24.98 1.70
CA ARG A 11 -7.54 -24.75 1.95
C ARG A 11 -6.85 -24.02 0.80
N HIS A 12 -7.57 -23.70 -0.25
CA HIS A 12 -7.04 -22.99 -1.40
C HIS A 12 -7.08 -21.47 -1.17
N ILE A 13 -5.93 -20.82 -1.40
CA ILE A 13 -5.76 -19.37 -1.31
C ILE A 13 -5.00 -18.87 -2.54
N ILE A 14 -5.35 -17.67 -2.99
CA ILE A 14 -4.81 -17.07 -4.21
C ILE A 14 -4.13 -15.75 -3.88
N THR A 15 -2.95 -15.53 -4.45
CA THR A 15 -2.25 -14.24 -4.46
C THR A 15 -1.53 -14.04 -5.79
N THR A 16 -0.83 -12.92 -5.99
CA THR A 16 -0.05 -12.69 -7.20
C THR A 16 1.44 -12.92 -6.96
N ALA A 17 2.18 -13.28 -8.00
CA ALA A 17 3.64 -13.43 -7.92
C ALA A 17 4.35 -12.07 -7.72
N VAL A 18 3.65 -10.96 -7.95
CA VAL A 18 4.18 -9.60 -7.89
C VAL A 18 3.78 -8.82 -6.64
N GLU A 19 3.23 -9.48 -5.63
CA GLU A 19 2.89 -8.87 -4.35
C GLU A 19 4.13 -8.34 -3.62
N HIS A 20 3.91 -7.36 -2.75
CA HIS A 20 4.95 -6.98 -1.79
C HIS A 20 5.27 -8.13 -0.82
N HIS A 21 6.51 -8.21 -0.33
CA HIS A 21 6.93 -9.26 0.61
C HIS A 21 6.08 -9.33 1.88
N ALA A 22 5.43 -8.22 2.27
CA ALA A 22 4.46 -8.21 3.39
C ALA A 22 3.24 -9.11 3.15
N VAL A 23 2.94 -9.46 1.89
CA VAL A 23 1.90 -10.42 1.50
C VAL A 23 2.53 -11.76 1.14
N LEU A 24 3.58 -11.80 0.32
CA LEU A 24 4.20 -13.05 -0.13
C LEU A 24 4.71 -13.92 1.02
N HIS A 25 5.41 -13.34 2.00
CA HIS A 25 5.94 -14.11 3.12
C HIS A 25 4.85 -14.77 3.99
N PRO A 26 3.78 -14.06 4.40
CA PRO A 26 2.63 -14.71 5.05
C PRO A 26 2.01 -15.84 4.22
N PHE A 27 1.90 -15.70 2.90
CA PHE A 27 1.37 -16.77 2.04
C PHE A 27 2.30 -17.99 2.03
N LYS A 28 3.62 -17.82 1.96
CA LYS A 28 4.59 -18.91 2.12
C LYS A 28 4.49 -19.63 3.47
N VAL A 29 4.23 -18.85 4.55
CA VAL A 29 4.00 -19.45 5.88
C VAL A 29 2.70 -20.26 5.90
N LEU A 30 1.65 -19.80 5.24
CA LEU A 30 0.39 -20.54 5.13
C LEU A 30 0.57 -21.80 4.29
N GLU A 31 1.32 -21.73 3.21
CA GLU A 31 1.70 -22.89 2.37
C GLU A 31 2.41 -23.96 3.20
N ALA A 32 3.40 -23.58 4.01
CA ALA A 32 4.08 -24.47 4.94
C ALA A 32 3.15 -25.07 6.02
N ARG A 33 1.99 -24.42 6.28
CA ARG A 33 0.92 -24.93 7.17
C ARG A 33 -0.13 -25.76 6.44
N GLY A 34 0.12 -26.13 5.17
CA GLY A 34 -0.70 -27.01 4.36
C GLY A 34 -1.87 -26.30 3.67
N PHE A 35 -1.84 -24.98 3.50
CA PHE A 35 -2.72 -24.31 2.54
C PHE A 35 -2.14 -24.46 1.14
N GLU A 36 -3.02 -24.60 0.17
CA GLU A 36 -2.65 -24.64 -1.25
C GLU A 36 -2.65 -23.21 -1.80
N VAL A 37 -1.49 -22.74 -2.27
CA VAL A 37 -1.33 -21.36 -2.74
C VAL A 37 -1.19 -21.32 -4.25
N THR A 38 -2.07 -20.59 -4.91
CA THR A 38 -1.90 -20.23 -6.32
C THR A 38 -1.31 -18.83 -6.44
N TYR A 39 -0.16 -18.72 -7.08
CA TYR A 39 0.51 -17.45 -7.39
C TYR A 39 0.17 -17.06 -8.83
N LEU A 40 -0.74 -16.11 -9.02
CA LEU A 40 -1.11 -15.60 -10.34
C LEU A 40 0.10 -14.93 -10.99
N GLN A 41 0.42 -15.34 -12.21
CA GLN A 41 1.51 -14.74 -12.97
C GLN A 41 1.03 -13.47 -13.66
N PRO A 42 1.83 -12.40 -13.66
CA PRO A 42 1.54 -11.19 -14.42
C PRO A 42 1.85 -11.42 -15.91
N ASP A 43 1.39 -10.49 -16.74
CA ASP A 43 1.93 -10.29 -18.09
C ASP A 43 3.30 -9.55 -18.06
N GLU A 44 3.84 -9.28 -19.24
CA GLU A 44 5.13 -8.57 -19.42
C GLU A 44 5.13 -7.13 -18.88
N GLU A 45 3.94 -6.55 -18.67
CA GLU A 45 3.75 -5.22 -18.09
C GLU A 45 3.54 -5.24 -16.58
N GLY A 46 3.50 -6.44 -15.97
CA GLY A 46 3.28 -6.62 -14.53
C GLY A 46 1.81 -6.55 -14.12
N PHE A 47 0.89 -6.68 -15.08
CA PHE A 47 -0.54 -6.66 -14.87
C PHE A 47 -1.09 -8.08 -14.75
N VAL A 48 -2.02 -8.29 -13.82
CA VAL A 48 -2.75 -9.56 -13.65
C VAL A 48 -4.21 -9.35 -14.07
N SER A 49 -4.65 -10.08 -15.08
CA SER A 49 -5.99 -9.93 -15.63
C SER A 49 -7.07 -10.59 -14.76
N VAL A 50 -8.31 -10.17 -14.95
CA VAL A 50 -9.48 -10.83 -14.32
C VAL A 50 -9.61 -12.27 -14.79
N ASP A 51 -9.28 -12.56 -16.03
CA ASP A 51 -9.41 -13.90 -16.59
C ASP A 51 -8.31 -14.84 -16.04
N THR A 52 -7.11 -14.33 -15.77
CA THR A 52 -6.09 -15.07 -15.03
C THR A 52 -6.59 -15.47 -13.63
N LEU A 53 -7.26 -14.55 -12.93
CA LEU A 53 -7.88 -14.87 -11.63
C LEU A 53 -9.01 -15.90 -11.78
N LYS A 54 -9.92 -15.72 -12.74
CA LYS A 54 -11.03 -16.65 -12.95
C LYS A 54 -10.56 -18.08 -13.22
N ALA A 55 -9.50 -18.24 -13.99
CA ALA A 55 -8.92 -19.56 -14.29
C ALA A 55 -8.37 -20.27 -13.03
N ALA A 56 -7.98 -19.50 -12.00
CA ALA A 56 -7.45 -20.01 -10.75
C ALA A 56 -8.51 -20.22 -9.65
N LEU A 57 -9.69 -19.58 -9.77
CA LEU A 57 -10.74 -19.68 -8.76
C LEU A 57 -11.34 -21.08 -8.71
N ARG A 58 -11.51 -21.60 -7.50
CA ARG A 58 -12.07 -22.94 -7.22
C ARG A 58 -13.18 -22.84 -6.16
N PRO A 59 -14.09 -23.83 -6.07
CA PRO A 59 -15.13 -23.85 -5.04
C PRO A 59 -14.58 -23.82 -3.61
N ASP A 60 -13.39 -24.41 -3.38
CA ASP A 60 -12.71 -24.45 -2.08
C ASP A 60 -11.74 -23.28 -1.86
N THR A 61 -11.73 -22.28 -2.74
CA THR A 61 -10.96 -21.04 -2.52
C THR A 61 -11.58 -20.27 -1.37
N ILE A 62 -10.75 -19.90 -0.37
CA ILE A 62 -11.21 -19.20 0.84
C ILE A 62 -10.63 -17.79 0.99
N LEU A 63 -9.55 -17.47 0.29
CA LEU A 63 -8.91 -16.16 0.31
C LEU A 63 -8.33 -15.81 -1.04
N VAL A 64 -8.60 -14.60 -1.50
CA VAL A 64 -7.92 -13.96 -2.62
C VAL A 64 -7.26 -12.69 -2.10
N SER A 65 -5.98 -12.49 -2.38
CA SER A 65 -5.23 -11.30 -2.01
C SER A 65 -4.48 -10.76 -3.23
N VAL A 66 -4.88 -9.59 -3.71
CA VAL A 66 -4.29 -8.94 -4.88
C VAL A 66 -3.99 -7.49 -4.54
N MET A 67 -2.76 -7.05 -4.76
CA MET A 67 -2.38 -5.65 -4.57
C MET A 67 -3.11 -4.74 -5.57
N MET A 68 -3.49 -3.53 -5.12
CA MET A 68 -4.19 -2.57 -5.97
C MET A 68 -3.25 -1.95 -7.02
N VAL A 69 -2.05 -1.63 -6.61
CA VAL A 69 -1.02 -1.02 -7.47
C VAL A 69 0.31 -1.69 -7.19
N ASN A 70 0.96 -2.18 -8.22
CA ASN A 70 2.31 -2.71 -8.07
C ASN A 70 3.31 -1.59 -7.79
N ASN A 71 4.09 -1.76 -6.76
CA ASN A 71 5.02 -0.73 -6.26
C ASN A 71 6.27 -0.55 -7.13
N GLU A 72 6.51 -1.44 -8.08
CA GLU A 72 7.65 -1.37 -9.00
C GLU A 72 7.21 -1.02 -10.43
N THR A 73 6.25 -1.77 -10.99
CA THR A 73 5.79 -1.57 -12.38
C THR A 73 4.79 -0.44 -12.54
N GLY A 74 4.12 -0.04 -11.45
CA GLY A 74 3.02 0.93 -11.52
C GLY A 74 1.75 0.37 -12.17
N ALA A 75 1.66 -0.93 -12.41
CA ALA A 75 0.45 -1.57 -12.91
C ALA A 75 -0.69 -1.43 -11.89
N VAL A 76 -1.86 -1.01 -12.35
CA VAL A 76 -3.09 -0.88 -11.54
C VAL A 76 -3.97 -2.07 -11.81
N MET A 77 -4.22 -2.89 -10.79
CA MET A 77 -5.02 -4.11 -10.92
C MET A 77 -6.53 -3.79 -10.91
N PRO A 78 -7.35 -4.52 -11.68
CA PRO A 78 -8.80 -4.30 -11.81
C PRO A 78 -9.55 -4.89 -10.60
N ILE A 79 -9.28 -4.39 -9.40
CA ILE A 79 -9.71 -4.96 -8.12
C ILE A 79 -11.24 -5.12 -8.05
N ALA A 80 -12.01 -4.13 -8.49
CA ALA A 80 -13.47 -4.22 -8.46
C ALA A 80 -14.02 -5.39 -9.31
N ASP A 81 -13.42 -5.62 -10.49
CA ASP A 81 -13.81 -6.73 -11.38
C ASP A 81 -13.37 -8.08 -10.81
N MET A 82 -12.18 -8.13 -10.23
CA MET A 82 -11.66 -9.30 -9.55
C MET A 82 -12.52 -9.71 -8.36
N ILE A 83 -12.99 -8.74 -7.57
CA ILE A 83 -13.95 -8.99 -6.49
C ILE A 83 -15.25 -9.57 -7.03
N ARG A 84 -15.81 -8.99 -8.10
CA ARG A 84 -17.04 -9.50 -8.72
C ARG A 84 -16.87 -10.94 -9.23
N ALA A 85 -15.75 -11.24 -9.86
CA ALA A 85 -15.44 -12.61 -10.32
C ALA A 85 -15.34 -13.57 -9.12
N THR A 86 -14.63 -13.19 -8.08
CA THR A 86 -14.47 -13.99 -6.85
C THR A 86 -15.83 -14.29 -6.21
N ARG A 87 -16.70 -13.28 -6.07
CA ARG A 87 -18.04 -13.47 -5.47
C ARG A 87 -18.92 -14.45 -6.25
N ARG A 88 -18.77 -14.48 -7.58
CA ARG A 88 -19.54 -15.41 -8.44
C ARG A 88 -19.04 -16.84 -8.38
N MET A 89 -17.71 -17.03 -8.41
CA MET A 89 -17.10 -18.34 -8.61
C MET A 89 -16.70 -19.01 -7.28
N SER A 90 -16.37 -18.22 -6.28
CA SER A 90 -15.97 -18.68 -4.95
C SER A 90 -16.62 -17.80 -3.87
N PRO A 91 -17.95 -17.94 -3.66
CA PRO A 91 -18.73 -17.02 -2.80
C PRO A 91 -18.29 -17.04 -1.33
N LEU A 92 -17.59 -18.07 -0.90
CA LEU A 92 -17.04 -18.19 0.46
C LEU A 92 -15.70 -17.46 0.62
N ALA A 93 -15.01 -17.16 -0.49
CA ALA A 93 -13.71 -16.54 -0.44
C ALA A 93 -13.79 -15.10 0.05
N LEU A 94 -12.91 -14.74 0.99
CA LEU A 94 -12.66 -13.36 1.36
C LEU A 94 -11.71 -12.72 0.34
N PHE A 95 -11.91 -11.43 0.07
CA PHE A 95 -11.03 -10.66 -0.80
C PHE A 95 -10.28 -9.61 0.01
N HIS A 96 -8.96 -9.68 -0.01
CA HIS A 96 -8.03 -8.70 0.52
C HIS A 96 -7.37 -7.94 -0.63
N THR A 97 -7.15 -6.65 -0.46
CA THR A 97 -6.27 -5.87 -1.35
C THR A 97 -5.23 -5.09 -0.54
N ASP A 98 -3.97 -5.23 -0.93
CA ASP A 98 -2.93 -4.30 -0.49
C ASP A 98 -3.06 -3.01 -1.30
N ALA A 99 -3.63 -1.97 -0.68
CA ALA A 99 -3.81 -0.66 -1.27
C ALA A 99 -2.73 0.35 -0.81
N VAL A 100 -1.61 -0.12 -0.29
CA VAL A 100 -0.51 0.74 0.21
C VAL A 100 -0.01 1.71 -0.86
N GLN A 101 0.05 1.29 -2.11
CA GLN A 101 0.39 2.16 -3.23
C GLN A 101 -0.84 2.80 -3.91
N GLY A 102 -2.05 2.30 -3.65
CA GLY A 102 -3.28 2.83 -4.23
C GLY A 102 -3.94 3.93 -3.40
N PHE A 103 -3.83 3.86 -2.07
CA PHE A 103 -4.51 4.79 -1.16
C PHE A 103 -4.10 6.24 -1.41
N LEU A 104 -5.09 7.13 -1.63
CA LEU A 104 -4.96 8.54 -2.01
C LEU A 104 -4.23 8.81 -3.34
N LYS A 105 -4.01 7.77 -4.17
CA LYS A 105 -3.35 7.87 -5.48
C LYS A 105 -4.15 7.24 -6.61
N ILE A 106 -5.08 6.34 -6.27
CA ILE A 106 -6.06 5.77 -7.19
C ILE A 106 -7.44 6.04 -6.59
N PRO A 107 -8.41 6.56 -7.36
CA PRO A 107 -9.76 6.82 -6.84
C PRO A 107 -10.46 5.52 -6.45
N PHE A 108 -10.77 5.33 -5.18
CA PHE A 108 -11.65 4.28 -4.70
C PHE A 108 -12.29 4.66 -3.37
N LYS A 109 -13.39 4.00 -3.03
CA LYS A 109 -14.05 4.09 -1.72
C LYS A 109 -14.20 2.69 -1.15
N ALA A 110 -13.75 2.45 0.07
CA ALA A 110 -13.78 1.13 0.70
C ALA A 110 -15.17 0.47 0.66
N LYS A 111 -16.24 1.25 0.95
CA LYS A 111 -17.62 0.75 0.94
C LYS A 111 -18.08 0.25 -0.43
N THR A 112 -17.70 0.92 -1.52
CA THR A 112 -18.16 0.60 -2.88
C THR A 112 -17.24 -0.34 -3.62
N LEU A 113 -15.96 -0.43 -3.22
CA LEU A 113 -15.01 -1.37 -3.79
C LEU A 113 -15.44 -2.82 -3.55
N GLY A 114 -16.02 -3.11 -2.37
CA GLY A 114 -16.54 -4.43 -2.04
C GLY A 114 -15.50 -5.42 -1.52
N ALA A 115 -14.26 -4.99 -1.27
CA ALA A 115 -13.25 -5.81 -0.61
C ALA A 115 -13.64 -6.09 0.86
N ASP A 116 -13.27 -7.27 1.34
CA ASP A 116 -13.46 -7.64 2.74
C ASP A 116 -12.41 -7.00 3.65
N MET A 117 -11.19 -6.85 3.12
CA MET A 117 -10.05 -6.26 3.83
C MET A 117 -9.23 -5.40 2.88
N ILE A 118 -8.75 -4.24 3.40
CA ILE A 118 -7.89 -3.33 2.64
C ILE A 118 -6.75 -2.87 3.54
N SER A 119 -5.52 -3.15 3.15
CA SER A 119 -4.33 -2.68 3.88
C SER A 119 -3.81 -1.36 3.32
N ILE A 120 -3.49 -0.42 4.21
CA ILE A 120 -2.88 0.87 3.88
C ILE A 120 -1.74 1.21 4.84
N SER A 121 -0.82 2.09 4.42
CA SER A 121 0.35 2.48 5.22
C SER A 121 0.56 3.99 5.23
N GLY A 122 0.72 4.57 6.44
CA GLY A 122 0.83 6.01 6.64
C GLY A 122 2.03 6.64 5.92
N HIS A 123 3.20 5.99 5.96
CA HIS A 123 4.42 6.55 5.34
C HIS A 123 4.36 6.62 3.80
N LYS A 124 3.41 5.98 3.16
CA LYS A 124 3.20 6.08 1.70
C LYS A 124 2.37 7.30 1.30
N VAL A 125 1.72 7.96 2.27
CA VAL A 125 0.89 9.15 2.08
C VAL A 125 1.37 10.31 2.97
N HIS A 126 2.68 10.38 3.21
CA HIS A 126 3.35 11.43 3.98
C HIS A 126 3.07 11.42 5.50
N GLY A 127 2.39 10.41 6.00
CA GLY A 127 2.22 10.15 7.42
C GLY A 127 3.48 9.55 8.07
N PRO A 128 3.48 9.37 9.38
CA PRO A 128 4.60 8.78 10.11
C PRO A 128 4.90 7.34 9.67
N LYS A 129 6.15 6.91 9.86
CA LYS A 129 6.54 5.50 9.77
C LYS A 129 5.99 4.74 10.98
N GLY A 130 5.79 3.42 10.81
CA GLY A 130 5.35 2.55 11.89
C GLY A 130 3.85 2.60 12.18
N VAL A 131 3.06 3.28 11.35
CA VAL A 131 1.60 3.34 11.43
C VAL A 131 0.97 3.00 10.07
N GLY A 132 -0.14 2.30 10.12
CA GLY A 132 -0.98 1.93 8.98
C GLY A 132 -2.36 1.55 9.46
N ALA A 133 -3.23 1.16 8.56
CA ALA A 133 -4.57 0.69 8.91
C ALA A 133 -4.98 -0.51 8.06
N LEU A 134 -5.83 -1.33 8.65
CA LEU A 134 -6.53 -2.41 7.98
C LEU A 134 -8.04 -2.10 8.04
N TYR A 135 -8.63 -1.80 6.89
CA TYR A 135 -10.08 -1.80 6.78
C TYR A 135 -10.59 -3.23 6.80
N ILE A 136 -11.56 -3.49 7.65
CA ILE A 136 -12.30 -4.75 7.69
C ILE A 136 -13.77 -4.42 7.41
N ARG A 137 -14.37 -5.13 6.48
CA ARG A 137 -15.78 -4.94 6.12
C ARG A 137 -16.66 -5.10 7.38
N PRO A 138 -17.58 -4.16 7.65
CA PRO A 138 -18.50 -4.27 8.79
C PRO A 138 -19.22 -5.62 8.81
N GLY A 139 -19.30 -6.22 9.99
CA GLY A 139 -19.93 -7.53 10.19
C GLY A 139 -19.08 -8.73 9.74
N LEU A 140 -17.85 -8.56 9.30
CA LEU A 140 -16.92 -9.66 9.06
C LEU A 140 -16.25 -10.06 10.38
N PRO A 141 -16.63 -11.16 11.01
CA PRO A 141 -15.99 -11.63 12.24
C PRO A 141 -14.68 -12.30 11.89
N LEU A 142 -13.56 -11.70 12.30
CA LEU A 142 -12.23 -12.31 12.24
C LEU A 142 -11.76 -12.65 13.65
N PRO A 143 -11.08 -13.78 13.86
CA PRO A 143 -10.46 -14.06 15.15
C PRO A 143 -9.37 -13.03 15.45
N PRO A 144 -9.10 -12.74 16.73
CA PRO A 144 -8.04 -11.84 17.15
C PRO A 144 -6.70 -12.20 16.49
N PHE A 145 -5.97 -11.17 16.05
CA PHE A 145 -4.61 -11.35 15.55
C PHE A 145 -3.58 -11.32 16.68
N ILE A 146 -3.78 -10.41 17.66
CA ILE A 146 -2.97 -10.35 18.89
C ILE A 146 -3.94 -10.32 20.07
N HIS A 147 -3.83 -11.30 20.96
CA HIS A 147 -4.62 -11.39 22.19
C HIS A 147 -4.08 -10.45 23.26
N GLY A 148 -4.95 -9.91 24.12
CA GLY A 148 -4.57 -9.04 25.24
C GLY A 148 -5.71 -8.14 25.71
N GLY A 149 -5.45 -6.86 25.92
CA GLY A 149 -6.32 -5.88 26.57
C GLY A 149 -7.51 -5.37 25.75
N GLY A 150 -7.80 -5.93 24.59
CA GLY A 150 -9.01 -5.62 23.82
C GLY A 150 -8.94 -4.41 22.88
N GLN A 151 -7.77 -3.81 22.71
CA GLN A 151 -7.58 -2.70 21.79
C GLN A 151 -7.92 -3.09 20.35
N GLU A 152 -8.20 -2.08 19.51
CA GLU A 152 -8.65 -2.26 18.12
C GLU A 152 -9.84 -3.23 17.99
N GLY A 153 -10.85 -3.08 18.86
CA GLY A 153 -12.04 -3.92 18.87
C GLY A 153 -11.77 -5.40 19.14
N ASN A 154 -10.81 -5.72 19.99
CA ASN A 154 -10.29 -7.07 20.29
C ASN A 154 -9.55 -7.74 19.14
N PHE A 155 -9.28 -7.05 18.04
CA PHE A 155 -8.59 -7.66 16.90
C PHE A 155 -7.06 -7.63 17.07
N ARG A 156 -6.53 -6.51 17.56
CA ARG A 156 -5.09 -6.32 17.76
C ARG A 156 -4.83 -5.59 19.07
N SER A 157 -4.56 -6.34 20.10
CA SER A 157 -4.27 -5.79 21.43
C SER A 157 -2.89 -5.13 21.49
N GLY A 158 -2.75 -4.19 22.42
CA GLY A 158 -1.57 -3.35 22.66
C GLY A 158 -1.95 -1.88 22.61
N THR A 159 -1.32 -1.06 23.47
CA THR A 159 -1.58 0.39 23.54
C THR A 159 -1.45 1.02 22.15
N GLU A 160 -2.43 1.83 21.77
CA GLU A 160 -2.51 2.48 20.48
C GLU A 160 -1.41 3.56 20.36
N ASN A 161 -0.77 3.61 19.20
CA ASN A 161 0.20 4.65 18.86
C ASN A 161 -0.53 5.95 18.48
N LEU A 162 -1.13 6.63 19.46
CA LEU A 162 -1.91 7.85 19.23
C LEU A 162 -1.16 8.92 18.43
N PRO A 163 0.12 9.25 18.73
CA PRO A 163 0.86 10.22 17.93
C PRO A 163 0.98 9.82 16.46
N GLY A 164 1.23 8.53 16.20
CA GLY A 164 1.30 7.99 14.83
C GLY A 164 -0.05 8.03 14.12
N ILE A 165 -1.13 7.66 14.83
CA ILE A 165 -2.49 7.67 14.29
C ILE A 165 -2.92 9.10 13.96
N CYS A 166 -2.72 10.06 14.87
CA CYS A 166 -3.04 11.48 14.62
C CYS A 166 -2.23 12.05 13.46
N GLY A 167 -0.92 11.74 13.38
CA GLY A 167 -0.09 12.17 12.27
C GLY A 167 -0.50 11.55 10.93
N PHE A 168 -0.98 10.30 10.93
CA PHE A 168 -1.53 9.66 9.73
C PHE A 168 -2.86 10.31 9.31
N ALA A 169 -3.76 10.58 10.27
CA ALA A 169 -5.02 11.27 10.01
C ALA A 169 -4.78 12.65 9.39
N ALA A 170 -3.90 13.46 10.00
CA ALA A 170 -3.53 14.79 9.49
C ALA A 170 -2.98 14.72 8.06
N ALA A 171 -2.12 13.73 7.76
CA ALA A 171 -1.60 13.53 6.41
C ALA A 171 -2.71 13.20 5.39
N CYS A 172 -3.74 12.44 5.80
CA CYS A 172 -4.89 12.15 4.96
C CYS A 172 -5.76 13.38 4.73
N GLU A 173 -6.01 14.18 5.77
CA GLU A 173 -6.85 15.40 5.72
C GLU A 173 -6.20 16.50 4.87
N GLU A 174 -4.88 16.65 4.95
CA GLU A 174 -4.13 17.64 4.16
C GLU A 174 -4.00 17.27 2.67
N THR A 175 -4.26 16.00 2.31
CA THR A 175 -4.12 15.52 0.94
C THR A 175 -5.34 15.92 0.11
N ASN A 176 -5.13 16.75 -0.91
CA ASN A 176 -6.13 16.93 -1.97
C ASN A 176 -5.94 15.85 -3.05
N ALA A 177 -6.48 14.65 -2.79
CA ALA A 177 -6.23 13.50 -3.64
C ALA A 177 -6.51 13.74 -5.12
N ALA A 178 -7.57 14.46 -5.49
CA ALA A 178 -7.91 14.72 -6.88
C ALA A 178 -6.86 15.61 -7.58
N ALA A 179 -6.46 16.71 -6.93
CA ALA A 179 -5.45 17.61 -7.47
C ALA A 179 -4.06 16.97 -7.50
N ASP A 180 -3.71 16.22 -6.45
CA ASP A 180 -2.42 15.54 -6.33
C ASP A 180 -2.29 14.42 -7.39
N ILE A 181 -3.36 13.65 -7.63
CA ILE A 181 -3.40 12.61 -8.67
C ILE A 181 -3.21 13.24 -10.07
N ALA A 182 -3.95 14.31 -10.37
CA ALA A 182 -3.83 14.99 -11.66
C ALA A 182 -2.42 15.54 -11.88
N HIS A 183 -1.84 16.17 -10.85
CA HIS A 183 -0.49 16.71 -10.93
C HIS A 183 0.56 15.60 -11.10
N MET A 184 0.47 14.51 -10.31
CA MET A 184 1.38 13.36 -10.47
C MET A 184 1.29 12.75 -11.87
N ALA A 185 0.07 12.64 -12.43
CA ALA A 185 -0.13 12.10 -13.77
C ALA A 185 0.55 12.98 -14.82
N GLN A 186 0.40 14.31 -14.75
CA GLN A 186 1.09 15.25 -15.66
C GLN A 186 2.61 15.10 -15.58
N LEU A 187 3.15 15.01 -14.36
CA LEU A 187 4.60 14.83 -14.17
C LEU A 187 5.09 13.47 -14.68
N ARG A 188 4.34 12.41 -14.46
CA ARG A 188 4.64 11.08 -14.99
C ARG A 188 4.71 11.12 -16.52
N ASP A 189 3.70 11.69 -17.16
CA ASP A 189 3.60 11.73 -18.63
C ASP A 189 4.71 12.57 -19.25
N LEU A 190 5.02 13.73 -18.67
CA LEU A 190 6.16 14.55 -19.07
C LEU A 190 7.50 13.81 -18.89
N CYS A 191 7.64 13.08 -17.78
CA CYS A 191 8.83 12.29 -17.50
C CYS A 191 9.00 11.17 -18.54
N ARG A 192 7.93 10.43 -18.81
CA ARG A 192 7.93 9.36 -19.82
C ARG A 192 8.30 9.87 -21.21
N GLU A 193 7.70 10.98 -21.66
CA GLU A 193 7.99 11.61 -22.94
C GLU A 193 9.48 11.94 -23.07
N LYS A 194 10.07 12.55 -22.04
CA LYS A 194 11.49 12.90 -22.06
C LYS A 194 12.41 11.69 -21.97
N LEU A 195 12.06 10.70 -21.14
CA LEU A 195 12.86 9.48 -20.97
C LEU A 195 12.89 8.65 -22.25
N GLN A 196 11.80 8.59 -23.02
CA GLN A 196 11.74 7.87 -24.30
C GLN A 196 12.69 8.44 -25.37
N GLN A 197 13.16 9.68 -25.22
CA GLN A 197 14.15 10.29 -26.11
C GLN A 197 15.59 9.85 -25.82
N ILE A 198 15.83 9.14 -24.69
CA ILE A 198 17.15 8.66 -24.32
C ILE A 198 17.44 7.34 -25.04
N PRO A 199 18.48 7.27 -25.91
CA PRO A 199 18.81 6.06 -26.65
C PRO A 199 19.08 4.87 -25.71
N GLY A 200 18.47 3.72 -25.99
CA GLY A 200 18.66 2.49 -25.22
C GLY A 200 17.93 2.43 -23.88
N LEU A 201 17.18 3.47 -23.49
CA LEU A 201 16.34 3.42 -22.31
C LEU A 201 15.07 2.61 -22.59
N VAL A 202 14.71 1.74 -21.67
CA VAL A 202 13.49 0.92 -21.71
C VAL A 202 12.61 1.27 -20.52
N LEU A 203 11.36 1.65 -20.76
CA LEU A 203 10.35 1.79 -19.72
C LEU A 203 9.84 0.40 -19.35
N ILE A 204 9.72 0.11 -18.04
CA ILE A 204 9.30 -1.20 -17.52
C ILE A 204 7.91 -1.09 -16.90
N GLY A 205 7.06 -2.04 -17.24
CA GLY A 205 5.72 -2.19 -16.69
C GLY A 205 4.71 -1.23 -17.32
N LYS A 206 3.46 -1.43 -16.95
CA LYS A 206 2.30 -0.72 -17.49
C LYS A 206 2.27 0.77 -17.14
N GLN A 207 2.80 1.10 -15.94
CA GLN A 207 2.94 2.49 -15.48
C GLN A 207 1.61 3.29 -15.49
N ASP A 208 0.50 2.63 -15.16
CA ASP A 208 -0.82 3.27 -15.05
C ASP A 208 -0.89 4.18 -13.82
N ALA A 209 -0.19 3.79 -12.74
CA ALA A 209 -0.17 4.56 -11.51
C ALA A 209 0.49 5.94 -11.72
N PRO A 210 -0.13 7.03 -11.23
CA PRO A 210 0.32 8.39 -11.54
C PRO A 210 1.67 8.74 -10.89
N HIS A 211 2.13 7.98 -9.91
CA HIS A 211 3.28 8.29 -9.06
C HIS A 211 4.45 7.31 -9.23
N ILE A 212 4.40 6.41 -10.21
CA ILE A 212 5.45 5.41 -10.45
C ILE A 212 5.89 5.46 -11.90
N VAL A 213 7.20 5.62 -12.12
CA VAL A 213 7.86 5.41 -13.40
C VAL A 213 9.00 4.44 -13.15
N ASN A 214 9.03 3.34 -13.89
CA ASN A 214 10.10 2.37 -13.85
C ASN A 214 10.82 2.32 -15.18
N LEU A 215 12.14 2.28 -15.15
CA LEU A 215 12.97 2.27 -16.34
C LEU A 215 14.21 1.38 -16.17
N SER A 216 14.75 0.93 -17.28
CA SER A 216 16.04 0.26 -17.35
C SER A 216 16.93 0.93 -18.39
N LEU A 217 18.22 0.93 -18.11
CA LEU A 217 19.28 1.21 -19.09
C LEU A 217 20.12 -0.08 -19.20
N PRO A 218 19.80 -0.95 -20.16
CA PRO A 218 20.54 -2.21 -20.35
C PRO A 218 22.04 -1.97 -20.48
N GLY A 219 22.84 -2.80 -19.82
CA GLY A 219 24.29 -2.67 -19.81
C GLY A 219 24.86 -1.75 -18.72
N LEU A 220 24.03 -0.96 -18.04
CA LEU A 220 24.46 -0.11 -16.92
C LEU A 220 24.01 -0.68 -15.58
N ARG A 221 24.85 -0.57 -14.55
CA ARG A 221 24.49 -0.96 -13.19
C ARG A 221 23.65 0.14 -12.55
N SER A 222 22.48 -0.22 -11.99
CA SER A 222 21.56 0.72 -11.32
C SER A 222 22.25 1.55 -10.24
N GLN A 223 23.15 0.94 -9.45
CA GLN A 223 23.86 1.65 -8.38
C GLN A 223 24.73 2.81 -8.92
N GLY A 224 25.37 2.64 -10.07
CA GLY A 224 26.13 3.72 -10.72
C GLY A 224 25.24 4.89 -11.13
N ILE A 225 24.08 4.58 -11.70
CA ILE A 225 23.08 5.58 -12.11
C ILE A 225 22.51 6.30 -10.87
N ILE A 226 22.17 5.56 -9.80
CA ILE A 226 21.67 6.13 -8.55
C ILE A 226 22.69 7.11 -7.97
N ASN A 227 23.95 6.69 -7.85
CA ASN A 227 25.01 7.53 -7.30
C ASN A 227 25.20 8.81 -8.13
N CYS A 228 25.21 8.69 -9.46
CA CYS A 228 25.32 9.86 -10.37
C CYS A 228 24.12 10.81 -10.21
N LEU A 229 22.88 10.29 -10.11
CA LEU A 229 21.69 11.12 -9.94
C LEU A 229 21.66 11.80 -8.56
N GLN A 230 22.10 11.11 -7.51
CA GLN A 230 22.19 11.68 -6.17
C GLN A 230 23.11 12.91 -6.11
N THR A 231 24.23 12.92 -6.83
CA THR A 231 25.11 14.11 -6.89
C THR A 231 24.44 15.32 -7.51
N LYS A 232 23.35 15.10 -8.27
CA LYS A 232 22.53 16.13 -8.90
C LYS A 232 21.24 16.44 -8.12
N GLY A 233 21.10 15.89 -6.89
CA GLY A 233 19.90 16.07 -6.07
C GLY A 233 18.68 15.27 -6.54
N ILE A 234 18.87 14.28 -7.42
CA ILE A 234 17.80 13.42 -7.94
C ILE A 234 17.85 12.08 -7.22
N TYR A 235 16.78 11.73 -6.51
CA TYR A 235 16.70 10.53 -5.70
C TYR A 235 15.81 9.48 -6.36
N VAL A 236 16.39 8.35 -6.68
CA VAL A 236 15.75 7.19 -7.30
C VAL A 236 16.12 5.92 -6.51
N SER A 237 15.43 4.82 -6.72
CA SER A 237 15.73 3.55 -6.07
C SER A 237 15.94 2.41 -7.07
N ALA A 238 16.79 1.46 -6.75
CA ALA A 238 16.93 0.21 -7.49
C ALA A 238 15.87 -0.78 -7.02
N GLY A 239 14.77 -0.91 -7.76
CA GLY A 239 13.69 -1.82 -7.40
C GLY A 239 13.04 -1.49 -6.05
N SER A 240 12.47 -2.47 -5.36
CA SER A 240 11.95 -2.28 -4.01
C SER A 240 13.07 -2.08 -3.00
N ALA A 241 12.88 -1.16 -2.05
CA ALA A 241 13.85 -0.87 -0.97
C ALA A 241 14.18 -2.10 -0.10
N CYS A 242 13.44 -3.19 -0.25
CA CYS A 242 13.58 -4.42 0.54
C CYS A 242 14.52 -5.48 -0.08
N SER A 243 14.98 -5.32 -1.32
CA SER A 243 15.71 -6.38 -2.03
C SER A 243 17.23 -6.46 -1.75
N LYS A 244 17.79 -5.58 -0.92
CA LYS A 244 19.20 -5.62 -0.42
C LYS A 244 20.22 -6.20 -1.42
N GLY A 245 20.23 -5.72 -2.66
CA GLY A 245 21.20 -6.14 -3.69
C GLY A 245 20.83 -7.41 -4.47
N HIS A 246 19.70 -8.04 -4.20
CA HIS A 246 19.16 -9.12 -5.01
C HIS A 246 18.27 -8.56 -6.12
N ARG A 247 18.13 -9.33 -7.21
CA ARG A 247 17.16 -9.02 -8.27
C ARG A 247 15.75 -8.95 -7.69
N SER A 248 14.94 -8.00 -8.16
CA SER A 248 13.55 -7.92 -7.76
C SER A 248 12.77 -9.15 -8.25
N HIS A 249 12.05 -9.81 -7.34
CA HIS A 249 11.14 -10.91 -7.68
C HIS A 249 10.03 -10.47 -8.66
N VAL A 250 9.63 -9.19 -8.62
CA VAL A 250 8.68 -8.63 -9.58
C VAL A 250 9.27 -8.68 -10.99
N LEU A 251 10.52 -8.19 -11.17
CA LEU A 251 11.19 -8.21 -12.47
C LEU A 251 11.50 -9.64 -12.94
N GLU A 252 11.71 -10.58 -12.02
CA GLU A 252 11.83 -12.01 -12.33
C GLU A 252 10.52 -12.57 -12.85
N ALA A 253 9.39 -12.21 -12.21
CA ALA A 253 8.05 -12.63 -12.63
C ALA A 253 7.63 -12.06 -13.98
N LEU A 254 8.22 -10.93 -14.41
CA LEU A 254 8.01 -10.38 -15.75
C LEU A 254 8.86 -11.06 -16.84
N HIS A 255 9.69 -12.04 -16.48
CA HIS A 255 10.61 -12.75 -17.38
C HIS A 255 11.52 -11.83 -18.21
N LEU A 256 11.84 -10.65 -17.70
CA LEU A 256 12.72 -9.72 -18.39
C LEU A 256 14.14 -10.27 -18.51
N PRO A 257 14.82 -10.08 -19.64
CA PRO A 257 16.19 -10.56 -19.83
C PRO A 257 17.17 -9.92 -18.81
N PRO A 258 18.23 -10.64 -18.39
CA PRO A 258 19.15 -10.20 -17.34
C PRO A 258 19.71 -8.77 -17.46
N PRO A 259 20.09 -8.26 -18.65
CA PRO A 259 20.56 -6.87 -18.77
C PRO A 259 19.48 -5.82 -18.48
N SER A 260 18.20 -6.15 -18.70
CA SER A 260 17.06 -5.26 -18.44
C SER A 260 16.67 -5.21 -16.96
N SER A 261 17.27 -6.03 -16.12
CA SER A 261 16.90 -6.20 -14.73
C SER A 261 17.50 -5.18 -13.76
N THR A 262 18.21 -4.19 -14.26
CA THR A 262 18.63 -3.01 -13.49
C THR A 262 17.59 -1.92 -13.58
N ALA A 263 16.43 -2.19 -12.98
CA ALA A 263 15.32 -1.23 -12.95
C ALA A 263 15.58 -0.12 -11.93
N LEU A 264 15.33 1.09 -12.35
CA LEU A 264 15.28 2.26 -11.48
C LEU A 264 13.82 2.63 -11.27
N SER A 265 13.31 2.40 -10.08
CA SER A 265 12.01 2.91 -9.67
C SER A 265 12.19 4.31 -9.10
N ALA A 266 11.61 5.28 -9.75
CA ALA A 266 11.56 6.62 -9.22
C ALA A 266 10.30 7.34 -9.66
N PHE A 267 9.67 7.92 -8.82
CA PHE A 267 9.13 9.26 -8.71
C PHE A 267 8.10 9.29 -7.59
N ARG A 268 8.47 9.88 -6.51
CA ARG A 268 7.50 10.47 -5.58
C ARG A 268 7.61 11.96 -5.77
N SER A 269 6.84 12.50 -6.70
CA SER A 269 6.72 13.94 -6.79
C SER A 269 5.63 14.40 -5.84
N ARG A 270 6.02 14.91 -4.69
CA ARG A 270 5.24 15.92 -4.00
C ARG A 270 5.93 17.24 -4.24
N VAL A 271 5.27 18.18 -4.92
CA VAL A 271 5.60 19.59 -4.78
C VAL A 271 5.16 19.99 -3.37
N ILE A 272 6.08 19.92 -2.43
CA ILE A 272 5.94 20.69 -1.20
C ILE A 272 6.14 22.13 -1.66
N THR A 273 5.06 22.81 -1.99
CA THR A 273 5.08 24.27 -1.98
C THR A 273 5.33 24.63 -0.53
N PRO A 274 6.48 25.25 -0.17
CA PRO A 274 6.64 25.72 1.17
C PRO A 274 5.51 26.73 1.37
N LYS A 275 4.46 26.35 2.12
CA LYS A 275 3.63 27.36 2.75
C LYS A 275 4.65 28.21 3.49
N ARG A 276 4.82 29.48 3.05
CA ARG A 276 5.57 30.46 3.81
C ARG A 276 5.17 30.23 5.27
N MET A 277 6.12 29.83 6.10
CA MET A 277 5.98 29.99 7.53
C MET A 277 5.70 31.48 7.71
N SER A 278 4.41 31.84 7.76
CA SER A 278 4.03 33.16 8.21
C SER A 278 4.51 33.19 9.66
N THR A 279 5.61 33.84 9.88
CA THR A 279 5.98 34.35 11.20
C THR A 279 4.80 35.22 11.61
N ARG A 280 3.80 34.65 12.23
CA ARG A 280 2.81 35.40 12.99
C ARG A 280 3.52 35.93 14.23
N SER A 281 4.18 37.04 14.04
CA SER A 281 4.29 38.05 15.07
C SER A 281 2.88 38.59 15.28
N SER A 282 2.11 37.97 16.14
CA SER A 282 0.90 38.54 16.68
C SER A 282 0.89 38.28 18.18
N LYS A 283 1.05 39.41 18.93
CA LYS A 283 0.79 39.47 20.35
C LYS A 283 -0.56 38.80 20.65
N PRO A 284 -0.69 37.99 21.71
CA PRO A 284 -1.96 37.40 22.07
C PRO A 284 -2.92 38.48 22.56
N SER A 285 -3.91 38.87 21.75
CA SER A 285 -5.09 39.54 22.27
C SER A 285 -5.94 38.50 22.98
N LEU A 286 -5.98 38.58 24.29
CA LEU A 286 -6.89 37.83 25.15
C LEU A 286 -8.34 38.21 24.80
N ARG A 287 -8.93 37.52 23.85
CA ARG A 287 -10.39 37.44 23.74
C ARG A 287 -10.86 36.16 24.43
N ARG A 288 -11.48 36.34 25.58
CA ARG A 288 -12.25 35.29 26.25
C ARG A 288 -13.37 34.82 25.33
N SER A 289 -13.19 33.71 24.64
CA SER A 289 -14.28 32.93 24.08
C SER A 289 -14.71 31.89 25.11
N LYS A 290 -16.01 31.85 25.39
CA LYS A 290 -16.63 30.88 26.30
C LYS A 290 -16.28 29.45 25.86
N PRO A 291 -16.04 28.54 26.79
CA PRO A 291 -15.75 27.14 26.44
C PRO A 291 -17.04 26.50 25.92
N SER A 292 -17.03 26.08 24.66
CA SER A 292 -18.01 25.14 24.16
C SER A 292 -17.78 23.82 24.87
N ARG A 293 -18.80 23.33 25.55
CA ARG A 293 -18.78 22.03 26.24
C ARG A 293 -18.54 20.92 25.24
N VAL A 294 -17.33 20.40 25.18
CA VAL A 294 -17.06 19.07 24.66
C VAL A 294 -17.48 18.10 25.77
N ASN A 295 -18.55 17.36 25.53
CA ASN A 295 -18.97 16.26 26.42
C ASN A 295 -17.93 15.15 26.36
N LEU A 296 -16.97 15.20 27.27
CA LEU A 296 -16.14 14.07 27.65
C LEU A 296 -16.97 13.23 28.65
N LEU A 297 -17.77 12.33 28.12
CA LEU A 297 -18.45 11.32 28.93
C LEU A 297 -17.53 10.13 29.16
N HIS A 298 -17.15 10.00 30.43
CA HIS A 298 -16.74 8.82 31.16
C HIS A 298 -15.46 8.10 30.80
N HIS A 299 -14.38 8.49 31.48
CA HIS A 299 -13.55 7.52 32.18
C HIS A 299 -13.12 8.12 33.55
N PRO A 300 -13.36 7.40 34.68
CA PRO A 300 -12.95 7.86 36.00
C PRO A 300 -11.45 7.55 36.20
N PHE A 301 -10.59 8.53 36.07
CA PHE A 301 -9.27 8.48 36.71
C PHE A 301 -9.34 9.15 38.07
N ASN A 302 -9.82 8.40 39.05
CA ASN A 302 -9.44 8.61 40.44
C ASN A 302 -8.35 7.59 40.75
N ASN A 303 -7.14 8.02 40.77
CA ASN A 303 -6.07 7.33 41.45
C ASN A 303 -5.20 8.33 42.21
N PRO A 304 -5.30 8.39 43.56
CA PRO A 304 -4.49 9.22 44.41
C PRO A 304 -3.21 8.47 44.75
N CYS A 305 -2.17 8.57 43.94
CA CYS A 305 -0.82 8.15 44.30
C CYS A 305 0.20 8.99 43.53
N ILE A 306 0.31 10.26 43.89
CA ILE A 306 1.60 10.96 43.89
C ILE A 306 1.52 11.90 45.10
N GLY A 307 1.88 11.34 46.26
CA GLY A 307 2.26 12.10 47.44
C GLY A 307 3.74 12.49 47.29
N ALA A 308 3.99 13.69 47.70
CA ALA A 308 5.29 14.32 47.83
C ALA A 308 6.29 13.41 48.57
N ASP A 309 7.52 13.38 48.06
CA ASP A 309 8.74 13.92 48.76
C ASP A 309 9.79 14.16 47.68
#